data_1a488e6f25853263fb45de7d6769586f
#
_entry.id   1a488e6f25853263fb45de7d6769586f
#
_cell.length_a   1.000
_cell.length_b   1.000
_cell.length_c   1.000
_cell.angle_alpha   90.00
_cell.angle_beta   90.00
_cell.angle_gamma   90.00
#
_symmetry.space_group_name_H-M   'P 1'
#
loop_
_entity.id
_entity.type
_entity.pdbx_description
1 polymer ?
#
loop_
_entity_poly.entity_id
_entity_poly.type
_entity_poly.pdbx_seq_one_letter_code
_entity_poly.pdbx_strand_id
1 'polypeptide(L)'
;MAEYYNYSHEQMFDLLETLHDKYNREEFIEADPISIPHSFTDNRDREIAGFFAATIAWGNRKAIVRSARRMMECMDFAPYDFITNATDADIEPLRSYVYRTFNGDDFVDFVRAAQSVCRRYGTFGELFESSFERHGDMAAVLSHVRREFFATEHNYRCEKHFSSIDKGAACKRLNMYLRWFVRRDNRGVDFGSWNRIPMSALYLPLDVHSGNVSRELGLLSRRQNDWKATVEVTKTLRKFSADDPVRYDFALFGAGVNSK
;
A
#
# COMPACT_ATOMS: atom_id res chain seq x y z
N MET A 1 17.09 -14.73 -20.80
CA MET A 1 15.70 -14.95 -20.30
C MET A 1 15.34 -16.44 -20.08
N ALA A 2 16.27 -17.38 -20.24
CA ALA A 2 15.97 -18.82 -20.11
C ALA A 2 16.59 -19.51 -18.87
N GLU A 3 17.32 -18.80 -18.04
CA GLU A 3 18.07 -19.42 -16.93
C GLU A 3 17.25 -19.69 -15.65
N TYR A 4 16.14 -18.99 -15.44
CA TYR A 4 15.42 -19.03 -14.15
C TYR A 4 14.33 -20.11 -14.05
N TYR A 5 13.87 -20.67 -15.17
CA TYR A 5 12.81 -21.70 -15.19
C TYR A 5 13.22 -23.05 -14.56
N ASN A 6 14.50 -23.24 -14.24
CA ASN A 6 15.05 -24.50 -13.72
C ASN A 6 15.57 -24.42 -12.27
N TYR A 7 15.25 -23.36 -11.51
CA TYR A 7 15.69 -23.29 -10.12
C TYR A 7 14.99 -24.37 -9.27
N SER A 8 15.78 -25.08 -8.45
CA SER A 8 15.25 -25.88 -7.36
C SER A 8 14.56 -24.96 -6.34
N HIS A 9 13.75 -25.54 -5.45
CA HIS A 9 13.13 -24.79 -4.36
C HIS A 9 14.19 -24.08 -3.50
N GLU A 10 15.29 -24.72 -3.19
CA GLU A 10 16.40 -24.19 -2.40
C GLU A 10 17.09 -23.00 -3.13
N GLN A 11 17.40 -23.17 -4.41
CA GLN A 11 17.99 -22.09 -5.21
C GLN A 11 17.09 -20.87 -5.32
N MET A 12 15.78 -21.07 -5.45
CA MET A 12 14.80 -19.97 -5.48
C MET A 12 14.71 -19.28 -4.13
N PHE A 13 14.72 -20.04 -3.03
CA PHE A 13 14.75 -19.51 -1.68
C PHE A 13 15.99 -18.64 -1.46
N ASP A 14 17.17 -19.13 -1.78
CA ASP A 14 18.44 -18.41 -1.64
C ASP A 14 18.45 -17.10 -2.48
N LEU A 15 17.92 -17.16 -3.70
CA LEU A 15 17.79 -15.99 -4.54
C LEU A 15 16.86 -14.93 -3.91
N LEU A 16 15.68 -15.35 -3.44
CA LEU A 16 14.70 -14.45 -2.82
C LEU A 16 15.25 -13.82 -1.53
N GLU A 17 15.93 -14.60 -0.68
CA GLU A 17 16.58 -14.10 0.53
C GLU A 17 17.71 -13.10 0.20
N THR A 18 18.57 -13.43 -0.77
CA THR A 18 19.65 -12.54 -1.22
C THR A 18 19.10 -11.20 -1.72
N LEU A 19 18.05 -11.23 -2.53
CA LEU A 19 17.42 -10.01 -3.04
C LEU A 19 16.69 -9.25 -1.93
N HIS A 20 15.99 -9.94 -1.03
CA HIS A 20 15.37 -9.33 0.13
C HIS A 20 16.41 -8.59 0.99
N ASP A 21 17.54 -9.24 1.30
CA ASP A 21 18.62 -8.64 2.08
C ASP A 21 19.26 -7.43 1.38
N LYS A 22 19.32 -7.47 0.07
CA LYS A 22 19.86 -6.38 -0.73
C LYS A 22 18.97 -5.14 -0.73
N TYR A 23 17.63 -5.32 -0.78
CA TYR A 23 16.70 -4.21 -1.02
C TYR A 23 15.88 -3.79 0.21
N ASN A 24 15.71 -4.64 1.21
CA ASN A 24 15.02 -4.28 2.46
C ASN A 24 16.00 -3.60 3.43
N ARG A 25 16.30 -2.34 3.17
CA ARG A 25 17.24 -1.50 3.92
C ARG A 25 16.72 -0.08 4.04
N GLU A 26 17.20 0.68 5.02
CA GLU A 26 16.79 2.06 5.26
C GLU A 26 17.00 2.97 4.05
N GLU A 27 18.03 2.72 3.23
CA GLU A 27 18.29 3.49 2.02
C GLU A 27 17.14 3.37 0.98
N PHE A 28 16.32 2.34 1.09
CA PHE A 28 15.10 2.21 0.27
C PHE A 28 14.09 3.31 0.55
N ILE A 29 14.02 3.81 1.79
CA ILE A 29 13.00 4.74 2.27
C ILE A 29 13.04 6.05 1.48
N GLU A 30 14.22 6.65 1.30
CA GLU A 30 14.38 8.02 0.77
C GLU A 30 13.68 8.20 -0.60
N ALA A 31 13.80 7.23 -1.48
CA ALA A 31 13.27 7.30 -2.83
C ALA A 31 11.84 6.74 -2.97
N ASP A 32 11.27 6.17 -1.92
CA ASP A 32 9.97 5.48 -1.94
C ASP A 32 8.87 6.34 -1.28
N PRO A 33 7.60 6.20 -1.70
CA PRO A 33 6.48 6.88 -1.04
C PRO A 33 6.37 6.65 0.47
N ILE A 34 6.93 5.56 1.02
CA ILE A 34 6.98 5.30 2.46
C ILE A 34 7.77 6.38 3.21
N SER A 35 8.64 7.15 2.53
CA SER A 35 9.35 8.29 3.12
C SER A 35 8.41 9.35 3.69
N ILE A 36 7.19 9.45 3.16
CA ILE A 36 6.20 10.43 3.64
C ILE A 36 5.73 10.08 5.05
N PRO A 37 5.17 8.88 5.35
CA PRO A 37 4.83 8.54 6.72
C PRO A 37 6.07 8.45 7.65
N HIS A 38 7.27 8.16 7.14
CA HIS A 38 8.50 8.22 7.94
C HIS A 38 8.87 9.64 8.43
N SER A 39 8.34 10.69 7.82
CA SER A 39 8.56 12.07 8.29
C SER A 39 7.78 12.43 9.56
N PHE A 40 6.93 11.54 10.06
CA PHE A 40 6.12 11.72 11.25
C PHE A 40 6.55 10.78 12.38
N THR A 41 6.31 11.22 13.63
CA THR A 41 6.58 10.41 14.84
C THR A 41 5.31 9.82 15.44
N ASP A 42 4.17 10.53 15.37
CA ASP A 42 2.86 10.04 15.81
C ASP A 42 2.32 8.99 14.82
N ASN A 43 1.92 7.84 15.32
CA ASN A 43 1.38 6.76 14.47
C ASN A 43 0.10 7.14 13.75
N ARG A 44 -0.73 8.01 14.31
CA ARG A 44 -1.97 8.49 13.67
C ARG A 44 -1.66 9.37 12.46
N ASP A 45 -0.64 10.23 12.57
CA ASP A 45 -0.15 11.01 11.43
C ASP A 45 0.46 10.10 10.36
N ARG A 46 1.26 9.10 10.78
CA ARG A 46 1.81 8.08 9.85
C ARG A 46 0.73 7.37 9.06
N GLU A 47 -0.37 6.97 9.71
CA GLU A 47 -1.48 6.27 9.07
C GLU A 47 -2.14 7.13 8.00
N ILE A 48 -2.48 8.39 8.29
CA ILE A 48 -3.07 9.31 7.33
C ILE A 48 -2.08 9.62 6.19
N ALA A 49 -0.84 9.99 6.54
CA ALA A 49 0.20 10.31 5.58
C ALA A 49 0.49 9.12 4.65
N GLY A 50 0.58 7.91 5.21
CA GLY A 50 0.77 6.67 4.48
C GLY A 50 -0.40 6.37 3.55
N PHE A 51 -1.64 6.56 4.01
CA PHE A 51 -2.83 6.34 3.19
C PHE A 51 -2.85 7.27 1.95
N PHE A 52 -2.62 8.56 2.13
CA PHE A 52 -2.59 9.51 1.01
C PHE A 52 -1.39 9.27 0.08
N ALA A 53 -0.20 8.99 0.63
CA ALA A 53 0.98 8.65 -0.17
C ALA A 53 0.76 7.38 -1.00
N ALA A 54 0.20 6.32 -0.40
CA ALA A 54 -0.15 5.10 -1.12
C ALA A 54 -1.23 5.36 -2.19
N THR A 55 -2.26 6.17 -1.87
CA THR A 55 -3.35 6.49 -2.79
C THR A 55 -2.85 7.08 -4.10
N ILE A 56 -1.83 7.94 -4.09
CA ILE A 56 -1.28 8.55 -5.30
C ILE A 56 -0.04 7.83 -5.86
N ALA A 57 0.33 6.66 -5.32
CA ALA A 57 1.55 5.95 -5.68
C ALA A 57 1.46 5.25 -7.05
N TRP A 58 1.34 6.05 -8.12
CA TRP A 58 1.47 5.59 -9.51
C TRP A 58 2.23 6.60 -10.36
N GLY A 59 3.09 6.13 -11.26
CA GLY A 59 3.92 6.93 -12.15
C GLY A 59 5.35 7.07 -11.66
N ASN A 60 5.99 8.21 -11.89
CA ASN A 60 7.38 8.45 -11.53
C ASN A 60 7.53 8.65 -10.01
N ARG A 61 8.45 7.91 -9.37
CA ARG A 61 8.67 7.94 -7.92
C ARG A 61 8.93 9.34 -7.36
N LYS A 62 9.87 10.09 -7.95
CA LYS A 62 10.20 11.45 -7.49
C LYS A 62 8.97 12.37 -7.53
N ALA A 63 8.13 12.21 -8.57
CA ALA A 63 6.88 12.97 -8.69
C ALA A 63 5.85 12.54 -7.63
N ILE A 64 5.76 11.24 -7.30
CA ILE A 64 4.88 10.73 -6.24
C ILE A 64 5.29 11.32 -4.89
N VAL A 65 6.55 11.19 -4.49
CA VAL A 65 7.07 11.69 -3.20
C VAL A 65 6.83 13.21 -3.09
N ARG A 66 7.19 13.98 -4.12
CA ARG A 66 6.94 15.43 -4.14
C ARG A 66 5.45 15.77 -4.01
N SER A 67 4.58 15.04 -4.69
CA SER A 67 3.14 15.31 -4.67
C SER A 67 2.50 14.88 -3.34
N ALA A 68 2.92 13.76 -2.76
CA ALA A 68 2.47 13.33 -1.44
C ALA A 68 2.94 14.32 -0.35
N ARG A 69 4.17 14.85 -0.46
CA ARG A 69 4.65 15.90 0.44
C ARG A 69 3.77 17.17 0.35
N ARG A 70 3.38 17.58 -0.86
CA ARG A 70 2.43 18.70 -1.02
C ARG A 70 1.07 18.42 -0.38
N MET A 71 0.59 17.19 -0.34
CA MET A 71 -0.61 16.85 0.42
C MET A 71 -0.42 17.12 1.91
N MET A 72 0.76 16.75 2.45
CA MET A 72 1.08 17.02 3.86
C MET A 72 1.24 18.50 4.14
N GLU A 73 1.82 19.26 3.22
CA GLU A 73 1.86 20.74 3.29
C GLU A 73 0.46 21.34 3.35
N CYS A 74 -0.49 20.84 2.54
CA CYS A 74 -1.90 21.27 2.59
C CYS A 74 -2.60 20.92 3.91
N MET A 75 -2.04 20.04 4.72
CA MET A 75 -2.54 19.63 6.05
C MET A 75 -1.61 20.14 7.17
N ASP A 76 -0.81 21.17 6.92
CA ASP A 76 0.11 21.81 7.85
C ASP A 76 1.07 20.83 8.55
N PHE A 77 1.45 19.72 7.88
CA PHE A 77 2.22 18.60 8.44
C PHE A 77 1.64 18.03 9.75
N ALA A 78 0.34 18.18 9.97
CA ALA A 78 -0.41 17.59 11.07
C ALA A 78 -1.64 16.83 10.52
N PRO A 79 -1.43 15.78 9.69
CA PRO A 79 -2.52 15.19 8.91
C PRO A 79 -3.63 14.59 9.76
N TYR A 80 -3.35 14.01 10.92
CA TYR A 80 -4.40 13.49 11.80
C TYR A 80 -5.23 14.61 12.43
N ASP A 81 -4.59 15.67 12.92
CA ASP A 81 -5.27 16.84 13.46
C ASP A 81 -6.12 17.53 12.39
N PHE A 82 -5.56 17.72 11.19
CA PHE A 82 -6.31 18.25 10.05
C PHE A 82 -7.55 17.41 9.72
N ILE A 83 -7.40 16.08 9.58
CA ILE A 83 -8.53 15.20 9.28
C ILE A 83 -9.59 15.25 10.38
N THR A 84 -9.22 15.37 11.64
CA THR A 84 -10.19 15.33 12.74
C THR A 84 -10.89 16.65 12.99
N ASN A 85 -10.24 17.78 12.71
CA ASN A 85 -10.68 19.11 13.13
C ASN A 85 -10.97 20.09 11.98
N ALA A 86 -10.50 19.83 10.74
CA ALA A 86 -10.68 20.74 9.61
C ALA A 86 -12.16 20.97 9.31
N THR A 87 -12.51 22.24 9.15
CA THR A 87 -13.83 22.71 8.70
C THR A 87 -13.93 22.71 7.16
N ASP A 88 -15.10 22.96 6.62
CA ASP A 88 -15.26 23.13 5.17
C ASP A 88 -14.40 24.28 4.61
N ALA A 89 -14.18 25.35 5.38
CA ALA A 89 -13.31 26.46 4.99
C ALA A 89 -11.83 26.05 4.88
N ASP A 90 -11.38 25.15 5.76
CA ASP A 90 -10.01 24.60 5.74
C ASP A 90 -9.81 23.60 4.60
N ILE A 91 -10.87 22.89 4.21
CA ILE A 91 -10.84 21.87 3.14
C ILE A 91 -10.93 22.51 1.75
N GLU A 92 -11.63 23.63 1.58
CA GLU A 92 -11.88 24.26 0.27
C GLU A 92 -10.59 24.59 -0.52
N PRO A 93 -9.47 25.06 0.08
CA PRO A 93 -8.21 25.30 -0.63
C PRO A 93 -7.62 24.05 -1.28
N LEU A 94 -7.95 22.83 -0.79
CA LEU A 94 -7.48 21.56 -1.34
C LEU A 94 -7.94 21.33 -2.79
N ARG A 95 -9.01 22.04 -3.24
CA ARG A 95 -9.48 21.98 -4.64
C ARG A 95 -8.46 22.44 -5.66
N SER A 96 -7.45 23.19 -5.25
CA SER A 96 -6.32 23.60 -6.11
C SER A 96 -5.29 22.50 -6.35
N TYR A 97 -5.38 21.38 -5.61
CA TYR A 97 -4.41 20.28 -5.73
C TYR A 97 -4.62 19.48 -7.01
N VAL A 98 -3.52 19.14 -7.67
CA VAL A 98 -3.52 18.25 -8.84
C VAL A 98 -2.29 17.34 -8.83
N TYR A 99 -2.53 16.05 -8.98
CA TYR A 99 -1.51 15.06 -9.34
C TYR A 99 -2.08 14.09 -10.38
N ARG A 100 -1.66 14.26 -11.64
CA ARG A 100 -2.11 13.42 -12.77
C ARG A 100 -3.65 13.41 -12.87
N THR A 101 -4.28 12.23 -12.65
CA THR A 101 -5.74 12.08 -12.68
C THR A 101 -6.42 12.28 -11.33
N PHE A 102 -5.66 12.47 -10.25
CA PHE A 102 -6.17 12.81 -8.93
C PHE A 102 -6.18 14.34 -8.82
N ASN A 103 -7.35 14.94 -8.77
CA ASN A 103 -7.53 16.39 -8.69
C ASN A 103 -8.02 16.84 -7.31
N GLY A 104 -8.23 18.15 -7.15
CA GLY A 104 -8.65 18.74 -5.90
C GLY A 104 -10.02 18.27 -5.41
N ASP A 105 -10.97 18.00 -6.31
CA ASP A 105 -12.27 17.44 -5.91
C ASP A 105 -12.10 16.02 -5.35
N ASP A 106 -11.25 15.17 -6.00
CA ASP A 106 -10.91 13.86 -5.46
C ASP A 106 -10.26 13.98 -4.08
N PHE A 107 -9.40 15.00 -3.87
CA PHE A 107 -8.73 15.23 -2.58
C PHE A 107 -9.71 15.63 -1.49
N VAL A 108 -10.62 16.56 -1.77
CA VAL A 108 -11.69 16.96 -0.84
C VAL A 108 -12.56 15.76 -0.46
N ASP A 109 -13.02 14.97 -1.43
CA ASP A 109 -13.83 13.78 -1.16
C ASP A 109 -13.08 12.76 -0.30
N PHE A 110 -11.77 12.55 -0.57
CA PHE A 110 -10.93 11.65 0.23
C PHE A 110 -10.70 12.17 1.65
N VAL A 111 -10.54 13.48 1.85
CA VAL A 111 -10.43 14.08 3.18
C VAL A 111 -11.75 13.91 3.95
N ARG A 112 -12.89 14.17 3.35
CA ARG A 112 -14.20 13.98 3.99
C ARG A 112 -14.48 12.52 4.34
N ALA A 113 -14.08 11.60 3.46
CA ALA A 113 -14.16 10.16 3.73
C ALA A 113 -13.24 9.77 4.91
N ALA A 114 -12.00 10.28 4.93
CA ALA A 114 -11.07 10.07 6.04
C ALA A 114 -11.60 10.66 7.37
N GLN A 115 -12.21 11.86 7.35
CA GLN A 115 -12.90 12.43 8.52
C GLN A 115 -13.98 11.48 9.05
N SER A 116 -14.79 10.92 8.15
CA SER A 116 -15.83 9.96 8.53
C SER A 116 -15.24 8.68 9.13
N VAL A 117 -14.16 8.14 8.56
CA VAL A 117 -13.43 6.99 9.09
C VAL A 117 -12.92 7.30 10.50
N CYS A 118 -12.20 8.42 10.69
CA CYS A 118 -11.67 8.81 11.99
C CYS A 118 -12.76 9.03 13.05
N ARG A 119 -13.91 9.60 12.67
CA ARG A 119 -15.05 9.76 13.60
C ARG A 119 -15.64 8.43 14.06
N ARG A 120 -15.71 7.42 13.19
CA ARG A 120 -16.35 6.12 13.48
C ARG A 120 -15.41 5.11 14.12
N TYR A 121 -14.15 5.15 13.74
CA TYR A 121 -13.16 4.14 14.12
C TYR A 121 -11.99 4.70 14.94
N GLY A 122 -11.82 6.03 15.00
CA GLY A 122 -10.67 6.68 15.62
C GLY A 122 -9.47 6.77 14.70
N THR A 123 -9.02 5.66 14.12
CA THR A 123 -7.87 5.61 13.21
C THR A 123 -8.13 4.68 12.00
N PHE A 124 -7.28 4.76 10.98
CA PHE A 124 -7.31 3.79 9.88
C PHE A 124 -6.89 2.40 10.36
N GLY A 125 -5.91 2.32 11.27
CA GLY A 125 -5.51 1.05 11.87
C GLY A 125 -6.68 0.33 12.51
N GLU A 126 -7.49 1.04 13.32
CA GLU A 126 -8.66 0.47 13.95
C GLU A 126 -9.70 -0.04 12.94
N LEU A 127 -9.92 0.71 11.84
CA LEU A 127 -10.81 0.25 10.76
C LEU A 127 -10.31 -1.07 10.14
N PHE A 128 -9.02 -1.16 9.79
CA PHE A 128 -8.46 -2.36 9.16
C PHE A 128 -8.40 -3.54 10.12
N GLU A 129 -7.93 -3.33 11.34
CA GLU A 129 -7.74 -4.38 12.34
C GLU A 129 -9.07 -4.96 12.83
N SER A 130 -10.06 -4.12 13.18
CA SER A 130 -11.40 -4.59 13.54
C SER A 130 -12.13 -5.28 12.40
N SER A 131 -11.87 -4.82 11.15
CA SER A 131 -12.39 -5.50 9.97
C SER A 131 -11.78 -6.89 9.81
N PHE A 132 -10.48 -7.03 10.08
CA PHE A 132 -9.82 -8.35 10.02
C PHE A 132 -10.32 -9.29 11.11
N GLU A 133 -10.49 -8.82 12.34
CA GLU A 133 -11.07 -9.60 13.42
C GLU A 133 -12.48 -10.12 13.10
N ARG A 134 -13.28 -9.30 12.39
CA ARG A 134 -14.63 -9.68 11.97
C ARG A 134 -14.65 -10.68 10.82
N HIS A 135 -13.78 -10.54 9.84
CA HIS A 135 -13.87 -11.26 8.56
C HIS A 135 -12.85 -12.39 8.41
N GLY A 136 -11.69 -12.31 9.09
CA GLY A 136 -10.63 -13.32 9.04
C GLY A 136 -9.94 -13.49 7.67
N ASP A 137 -10.37 -12.72 6.65
CA ASP A 137 -9.86 -12.78 5.28
C ASP A 137 -9.59 -11.39 4.74
N MET A 138 -8.38 -11.17 4.21
CA MET A 138 -7.95 -9.86 3.75
C MET A 138 -8.73 -9.38 2.50
N ALA A 139 -9.23 -10.27 1.67
CA ALA A 139 -10.07 -9.88 0.54
C ALA A 139 -11.39 -9.27 1.02
N ALA A 140 -12.02 -9.89 2.01
CA ALA A 140 -13.23 -9.37 2.64
C ALA A 140 -12.96 -8.06 3.40
N VAL A 141 -11.79 -7.93 4.05
CA VAL A 141 -11.35 -6.68 4.69
C VAL A 141 -11.24 -5.55 3.68
N LEU A 142 -10.56 -5.75 2.55
CA LEU A 142 -10.39 -4.72 1.53
C LEU A 142 -11.74 -4.26 0.93
N SER A 143 -12.67 -5.19 0.71
CA SER A 143 -14.03 -4.88 0.27
C SER A 143 -14.79 -4.08 1.34
N HIS A 144 -14.72 -4.50 2.61
CA HIS A 144 -15.38 -3.83 3.73
C HIS A 144 -14.82 -2.42 3.94
N VAL A 145 -13.50 -2.27 4.04
CA VAL A 145 -12.83 -0.98 4.22
C VAL A 145 -13.19 0.00 3.11
N ARG A 146 -13.26 -0.47 1.85
CA ARG A 146 -13.70 0.39 0.74
C ARG A 146 -15.13 0.88 0.92
N ARG A 147 -16.06 0.03 1.34
CA ARG A 147 -17.45 0.44 1.61
C ARG A 147 -17.53 1.45 2.75
N GLU A 148 -16.79 1.21 3.84
CA GLU A 148 -16.74 2.12 4.99
C GLU A 148 -16.11 3.48 4.61
N PHE A 149 -15.08 3.48 3.78
CA PHE A 149 -14.45 4.72 3.31
C PHE A 149 -15.43 5.56 2.48
N PHE A 150 -16.18 4.95 1.58
CA PHE A 150 -17.16 5.62 0.73
C PHE A 150 -18.60 5.62 1.31
N ALA A 151 -18.76 5.46 2.60
CA ALA A 151 -20.08 5.52 3.26
C ALA A 151 -20.65 6.96 3.34
N THR A 152 -19.84 7.99 3.06
CA THR A 152 -20.26 9.39 3.00
C THR A 152 -20.58 9.81 1.57
N GLU A 153 -21.34 10.90 1.41
CA GLU A 153 -21.57 11.52 0.10
C GLU A 153 -20.23 11.94 -0.53
N HIS A 154 -20.03 11.56 -1.77
CA HIS A 154 -18.81 11.82 -2.54
C HIS A 154 -19.10 11.78 -4.05
N ASN A 155 -18.24 12.37 -4.86
CA ASN A 155 -18.31 12.24 -6.29
C ASN A 155 -17.88 10.82 -6.71
N TYR A 156 -18.71 10.10 -7.44
CA TYR A 156 -18.41 8.74 -7.93
C TYR A 156 -17.08 8.65 -8.69
N ARG A 157 -16.66 9.75 -9.33
CA ARG A 157 -15.38 9.83 -10.03
C ARG A 157 -14.18 9.50 -9.14
N CYS A 158 -14.18 9.90 -7.87
CA CYS A 158 -13.05 9.71 -6.96
C CYS A 158 -12.82 8.23 -6.61
N GLU A 159 -13.84 7.37 -6.72
CA GLU A 159 -13.75 5.95 -6.40
C GLU A 159 -12.67 5.18 -7.18
N LYS A 160 -12.32 5.62 -8.39
CA LYS A 160 -11.24 5.02 -9.20
C LYS A 160 -9.87 5.07 -8.52
N HIS A 161 -9.68 5.97 -7.54
CA HIS A 161 -8.43 6.12 -6.81
C HIS A 161 -8.31 5.16 -5.63
N PHE A 162 -9.42 4.57 -5.19
CA PHE A 162 -9.45 3.50 -4.21
C PHE A 162 -9.79 2.18 -4.91
N SER A 163 -8.81 1.34 -5.17
CA SER A 163 -8.98 0.11 -5.95
C SER A 163 -10.06 -0.81 -5.36
N SER A 164 -10.89 -1.39 -6.24
CA SER A 164 -11.96 -2.31 -5.85
C SER A 164 -11.56 -3.76 -6.10
N ILE A 165 -11.45 -4.53 -5.04
CA ILE A 165 -11.24 -5.97 -5.12
C ILE A 165 -12.44 -6.68 -5.75
N ASP A 166 -13.67 -6.19 -5.50
CA ASP A 166 -14.92 -6.73 -6.04
C ASP A 166 -14.97 -6.61 -7.57
N LYS A 167 -14.23 -5.64 -8.14
CA LYS A 167 -14.02 -5.48 -9.58
C LYS A 167 -12.77 -6.24 -10.09
N GLY A 168 -12.14 -7.06 -9.25
CA GLY A 168 -10.98 -7.88 -9.58
C GLY A 168 -9.64 -7.14 -9.64
N ALA A 169 -9.55 -5.90 -9.13
CA ALA A 169 -8.29 -5.16 -9.13
C ALA A 169 -7.25 -5.81 -8.21
N ALA A 170 -5.96 -5.79 -8.61
CA ALA A 170 -4.85 -6.30 -7.80
C ALA A 170 -4.66 -5.57 -6.46
N CYS A 171 -5.28 -4.42 -6.27
CA CYS A 171 -5.22 -3.59 -5.08
C CYS A 171 -3.78 -3.26 -4.61
N LYS A 172 -2.84 -3.10 -5.54
CA LYS A 172 -1.41 -2.89 -5.26
C LYS A 172 -1.17 -1.84 -4.19
N ARG A 173 -1.83 -0.68 -4.31
CA ARG A 173 -1.61 0.47 -3.40
C ARG A 173 -2.12 0.20 -1.99
N LEU A 174 -3.24 -0.50 -1.85
CA LEU A 174 -3.77 -0.91 -0.55
C LEU A 174 -2.92 -2.03 0.07
N ASN A 175 -2.48 -3.02 -0.72
CA ASN A 175 -1.57 -4.06 -0.24
C ASN A 175 -0.21 -3.47 0.18
N MET A 176 0.27 -2.43 -0.52
CA MET A 176 1.48 -1.70 -0.13
C MET A 176 1.29 -0.95 1.19
N TYR A 177 0.17 -0.27 1.37
CA TYR A 177 -0.20 0.40 2.61
C TYR A 177 -0.30 -0.59 3.78
N LEU A 178 -0.97 -1.73 3.56
CA LEU A 178 -1.05 -2.83 4.54
C LEU A 178 0.34 -3.38 4.89
N ARG A 179 1.22 -3.59 3.91
CA ARG A 179 2.60 -4.01 4.17
C ARG A 179 3.28 -3.03 5.11
N TRP A 180 3.22 -1.73 4.84
CA TRP A 180 3.87 -0.71 5.66
C TRP A 180 3.46 -0.75 7.13
N PHE A 181 2.18 -0.98 7.42
CA PHE A 181 1.66 -0.88 8.78
C PHE A 181 1.52 -2.22 9.52
N VAL A 182 1.41 -3.34 8.81
CA VAL A 182 1.28 -4.67 9.41
C VAL A 182 2.61 -5.40 9.48
N ARG A 183 3.42 -5.32 8.42
CA ARG A 183 4.68 -6.06 8.35
C ARG A 183 5.70 -5.46 9.31
N ARG A 184 6.33 -6.33 10.11
CA ARG A 184 7.32 -5.97 11.12
C ARG A 184 8.56 -6.84 10.98
N ASP A 185 9.69 -6.17 10.99
CA ASP A 185 11.02 -6.75 11.11
C ASP A 185 11.93 -5.75 11.83
N ASN A 186 13.22 -6.06 11.94
CA ASN A 186 14.22 -5.20 12.58
C ASN A 186 14.99 -4.32 11.59
N ARG A 187 14.47 -4.09 10.37
CA ARG A 187 15.17 -3.37 9.30
C ARG A 187 14.76 -1.91 9.16
N GLY A 188 13.74 -1.47 9.89
CA GLY A 188 13.34 -0.07 9.98
C GLY A 188 12.59 0.49 8.77
N VAL A 189 12.24 -0.32 7.78
CA VAL A 189 11.51 0.14 6.58
C VAL A 189 10.01 0.16 6.82
N ASP A 190 9.41 -0.99 7.13
CA ASP A 190 7.99 -1.10 7.45
C ASP A 190 7.77 -0.79 8.94
N PHE A 191 6.64 -0.17 9.30
CA PHE A 191 6.36 0.29 10.67
C PHE A 191 5.90 -0.83 11.60
N GLY A 192 5.10 -1.78 11.09
CA GLY A 192 4.58 -2.89 11.88
C GLY A 192 3.75 -2.47 13.09
N SER A 193 3.05 -1.35 13.00
CA SER A 193 2.28 -0.79 14.11
C SER A 193 0.90 -1.45 14.30
N TRP A 194 0.37 -2.13 13.28
CA TRP A 194 -0.91 -2.86 13.34
C TRP A 194 -0.66 -4.31 13.73
N ASN A 195 -1.00 -4.66 14.96
CA ASN A 195 -0.61 -5.93 15.58
C ASN A 195 -1.68 -7.02 15.54
N ARG A 196 -2.93 -6.67 15.25
CA ARG A 196 -4.07 -7.60 15.21
C ARG A 196 -4.24 -8.29 13.85
N ILE A 197 -3.52 -7.85 12.83
CA ILE A 197 -3.45 -8.50 11.52
C ILE A 197 -2.14 -9.30 11.46
N PRO A 198 -2.16 -10.62 11.26
CA PRO A 198 -0.94 -11.40 11.08
C PRO A 198 -0.30 -11.11 9.71
N MET A 199 1.02 -11.05 9.65
CA MET A 199 1.77 -10.84 8.39
C MET A 199 1.45 -11.91 7.35
N SER A 200 1.17 -13.14 7.78
CA SER A 200 0.78 -14.27 6.92
C SER A 200 -0.53 -14.03 6.15
N ALA A 201 -1.39 -13.13 6.62
CA ALA A 201 -2.64 -12.76 5.94
C ALA A 201 -2.44 -11.77 4.79
N LEU A 202 -1.28 -11.10 4.71
CA LEU A 202 -1.00 -10.09 3.70
C LEU A 202 -0.89 -10.68 2.30
N TYR A 203 -1.16 -9.82 1.31
CA TYR A 203 -0.99 -10.10 -0.11
C TYR A 203 0.08 -9.19 -0.73
N LEU A 204 0.84 -9.75 -1.67
CA LEU A 204 1.89 -9.02 -2.38
C LEU A 204 1.34 -7.76 -3.06
N PRO A 205 1.99 -6.60 -2.91
CA PRO A 205 1.67 -5.38 -3.69
C PRO A 205 2.00 -5.56 -5.18
N LEU A 206 1.22 -6.36 -5.90
CA LEU A 206 1.51 -6.74 -7.28
C LEU A 206 1.35 -5.57 -8.24
N ASP A 207 2.45 -5.16 -8.88
CA ASP A 207 2.48 -4.19 -9.97
C ASP A 207 3.13 -4.75 -11.24
N VAL A 208 3.45 -3.88 -12.21
CA VAL A 208 4.08 -4.30 -13.47
C VAL A 208 5.48 -4.85 -13.24
N HIS A 209 6.27 -4.23 -12.34
CA HIS A 209 7.65 -4.64 -12.07
C HIS A 209 7.70 -5.97 -11.33
N SER A 210 7.05 -6.07 -10.18
CA SER A 210 6.98 -7.30 -9.39
C SER A 210 6.30 -8.44 -10.16
N GLY A 211 5.27 -8.11 -10.98
CA GLY A 211 4.61 -9.10 -11.83
C GLY A 211 5.49 -9.66 -12.94
N ASN A 212 6.30 -8.83 -13.59
CA ASN A 212 7.23 -9.28 -14.63
C ASN A 212 8.32 -10.17 -14.04
N VAL A 213 8.97 -9.72 -12.96
CA VAL A 213 9.99 -10.52 -12.26
C VAL A 213 9.39 -11.84 -11.75
N SER A 214 8.19 -11.82 -11.17
CA SER A 214 7.54 -13.05 -10.71
C SER A 214 7.29 -14.06 -11.83
N ARG A 215 6.97 -13.58 -13.04
CA ARG A 215 6.80 -14.46 -14.23
C ARG A 215 8.13 -14.98 -14.74
N GLU A 216 9.14 -14.13 -14.80
CA GLU A 216 10.51 -14.51 -15.19
C GLU A 216 11.09 -15.59 -14.26
N LEU A 217 10.77 -15.50 -12.97
CA LEU A 217 11.17 -16.48 -11.95
C LEU A 217 10.25 -17.70 -11.87
N GLY A 218 9.18 -17.79 -12.67
CA GLY A 218 8.22 -18.90 -12.61
C GLY A 218 7.33 -18.90 -11.35
N LEU A 219 7.29 -17.80 -10.59
CA LEU A 219 6.46 -17.67 -9.38
C LEU A 219 5.01 -17.31 -9.70
N LEU A 220 4.74 -16.80 -10.89
CA LEU A 220 3.43 -16.35 -11.38
C LEU A 220 3.23 -16.79 -12.82
N SER A 221 2.15 -17.54 -13.09
CA SER A 221 1.80 -17.98 -14.45
C SER A 221 0.81 -17.02 -15.15
N ARG A 222 -0.07 -16.42 -14.37
CA ARG A 222 -1.13 -15.52 -14.88
C ARG A 222 -0.55 -14.28 -15.54
N ARG A 223 -1.00 -13.98 -16.78
CA ARG A 223 -0.50 -12.84 -17.57
C ARG A 223 -0.99 -11.48 -17.07
N GLN A 224 -2.22 -11.40 -16.56
CA GLN A 224 -2.84 -10.16 -16.08
C GLN A 224 -2.43 -9.88 -14.63
N ASN A 225 -2.17 -8.62 -14.31
CA ASN A 225 -1.97 -8.17 -12.92
C ASN A 225 -3.33 -7.78 -12.32
N ASP A 226 -4.08 -8.78 -11.86
CA ASP A 226 -5.38 -8.65 -11.21
C ASP A 226 -5.35 -9.35 -9.83
N TRP A 227 -6.50 -9.40 -9.14
CA TRP A 227 -6.57 -10.03 -7.83
C TRP A 227 -6.20 -11.53 -7.88
N LYS A 228 -6.59 -12.24 -8.94
CA LYS A 228 -6.24 -13.66 -9.08
C LYS A 228 -4.72 -13.86 -9.20
N ALA A 229 -4.04 -12.96 -9.92
CA ALA A 229 -2.57 -12.99 -10.00
C ALA A 229 -1.92 -12.67 -8.64
N THR A 230 -2.47 -11.69 -7.90
CA THR A 230 -2.03 -11.36 -6.54
C THR A 230 -2.15 -12.56 -5.60
N VAL A 231 -3.27 -13.27 -5.64
CA VAL A 231 -3.48 -14.50 -4.86
C VAL A 231 -2.50 -15.60 -5.27
N GLU A 232 -2.32 -15.84 -6.58
CA GLU A 232 -1.44 -16.88 -7.12
C GLU A 232 0.01 -16.68 -6.67
N VAL A 233 0.56 -15.47 -6.90
CA VAL A 233 1.95 -15.17 -6.53
C VAL A 233 2.14 -15.24 -5.02
N THR A 234 1.21 -14.70 -4.23
CA THR A 234 1.31 -14.73 -2.77
C THR A 234 1.25 -16.15 -2.24
N LYS A 235 0.39 -17.02 -2.81
CA LYS A 235 0.35 -18.44 -2.47
C LYS A 235 1.68 -19.14 -2.77
N THR A 236 2.34 -18.78 -3.85
CA THR A 236 3.67 -19.30 -4.20
C THR A 236 4.72 -18.84 -3.20
N LEU A 237 4.72 -17.54 -2.84
CA LEU A 237 5.66 -16.96 -1.88
C LEU A 237 5.49 -17.54 -0.47
N ARG A 238 4.27 -17.92 -0.06
CA ARG A 238 4.02 -18.62 1.23
C ARG A 238 4.75 -19.97 1.34
N LYS A 239 5.16 -20.58 0.24
CA LYS A 239 5.98 -21.80 0.26
C LYS A 239 7.42 -21.52 0.72
N PHE A 240 7.90 -20.29 0.59
CA PHE A 240 9.22 -19.85 0.98
C PHE A 240 9.21 -19.13 2.34
N SER A 241 8.14 -18.40 2.65
CA SER A 241 7.90 -17.76 3.95
C SER A 241 6.41 -17.80 4.27
N ALA A 242 5.98 -18.75 5.09
CA ALA A 242 4.58 -18.93 5.44
C ALA A 242 4.06 -17.76 6.32
N ASP A 243 4.89 -17.29 7.24
CA ASP A 243 4.53 -16.27 8.22
C ASP A 243 4.65 -14.84 7.69
N ASP A 244 5.51 -14.60 6.67
CA ASP A 244 5.73 -13.30 6.08
C ASP A 244 5.97 -13.39 4.56
N PRO A 245 4.94 -13.77 3.75
CA PRO A 245 5.11 -13.94 2.32
C PRO A 245 5.44 -12.63 1.58
N VAL A 246 5.03 -11.48 2.14
CA VAL A 246 5.21 -10.16 1.49
C VAL A 246 6.58 -9.55 1.74
N ARG A 247 7.44 -10.18 2.56
CA ARG A 247 8.85 -9.79 2.67
C ARG A 247 9.56 -9.80 1.32
N TYR A 248 9.15 -10.68 0.44
CA TYR A 248 9.71 -10.80 -0.92
C TYR A 248 9.24 -9.73 -1.91
N ASP A 249 8.36 -8.79 -1.48
CA ASP A 249 8.07 -7.61 -2.29
C ASP A 249 9.33 -6.77 -2.54
N PHE A 250 10.19 -6.64 -1.54
CA PHE A 250 11.50 -5.98 -1.70
C PHE A 250 12.37 -6.66 -2.75
N ALA A 251 12.39 -7.99 -2.76
CA ALA A 251 13.15 -8.77 -3.74
C ALA A 251 12.64 -8.57 -5.16
N LEU A 252 11.32 -8.77 -5.36
CA LEU A 252 10.69 -8.71 -6.68
C LEU A 252 10.66 -7.30 -7.25
N PHE A 253 10.29 -6.32 -6.42
CA PHE A 253 10.24 -4.93 -6.84
C PHE A 253 11.65 -4.35 -7.07
N GLY A 254 12.59 -4.60 -6.14
CA GLY A 254 13.97 -4.14 -6.24
C GLY A 254 14.68 -4.69 -7.47
N ALA A 255 14.51 -5.98 -7.78
CA ALA A 255 15.03 -6.58 -8.99
C ALA A 255 14.40 -5.94 -10.24
N GLY A 256 13.07 -5.76 -10.27
CA GLY A 256 12.36 -5.24 -11.44
C GLY A 256 12.62 -3.77 -11.77
N VAL A 257 12.98 -2.96 -10.79
CA VAL A 257 13.32 -1.54 -11.00
C VAL A 257 14.78 -1.37 -11.45
N ASN A 258 15.68 -2.24 -11.00
CA ASN A 258 17.12 -2.16 -11.29
C ASN A 258 17.55 -3.02 -12.51
N SER A 259 16.62 -3.70 -13.17
CA SER A 259 16.88 -4.49 -14.39
C SER A 259 16.88 -3.66 -15.68
N LYS A 260 16.93 -2.32 -15.58
CA LYS A 260 16.97 -1.41 -16.73
C LYS A 260 18.33 -0.79 -16.91
#